data_f05ca5f7e4857205b0a139642f05e20f
#
_entry.id   f05ca5f7e4857205b0a139642f05e20f
#
_cell.length_a   1.000
_cell.length_b   1.000
_cell.length_c   1.000
_cell.angle_alpha   90.00
_cell.angle_beta   90.00
_cell.angle_gamma   90.00
#
_symmetry.space_group_name_H-M   'P 1'
#
loop_
_entity.id
_entity.type
_entity.pdbx_description
1 polymer ?
#
loop_
_entity_poly.entity_id
_entity_poly.type
_entity_poly.pdbx_seq_one_letter_code
_entity_poly.pdbx_strand_id
1 'polypeptide(L)'
;MLSLIDRLAAERRLTLEEYEALVAGQSGEAARYAAALADRTRRAVYGVDVYIRGLIEVGNVCRNDCLYCGIRRSNASCDRYALDEETILACCAEGYELGFRTFVLQGGEGATPVGRVCRVVSRIRAAYPDCAITLSLGEYPADDYRRMYEAGANRYLLRHETADRAHYEKLHPHEMSFENRMRCLRDLKAIGFQTGCGFMVGSPCQTARTLAKDLKFIEAFQPDMCGVGPFIPHHATPFRDFPAGSAGQTLYLLSLIRLIRPNILLPATTALGSVSPDGRERALRAGANVIMPNLSPCAERSKYSLYDNKLATGRESAQNLALLREAVAAVGYRVVTARGDVKNP
;
A
#
# COMPACT_ATOMS: atom_id res chain seq x y z
N MET A 1 28.04 -3.50 -6.87
CA MET A 1 26.70 -3.35 -6.26
C MET A 1 26.51 -1.96 -5.68
N LEU A 2 27.37 -1.48 -4.77
CA LEU A 2 27.23 -0.16 -4.15
C LEU A 2 27.23 0.97 -5.19
N SER A 3 28.10 0.93 -6.19
CA SER A 3 28.14 1.90 -7.30
C SER A 3 26.83 2.01 -8.11
N LEU A 4 26.11 0.89 -8.27
CA LEU A 4 24.77 0.92 -8.89
C LEU A 4 23.74 1.63 -7.99
N ILE A 5 23.83 1.43 -6.68
CA ILE A 5 22.96 2.12 -5.71
C ILE A 5 23.27 3.65 -5.71
N ASP A 6 24.54 4.04 -5.77
CA ASP A 6 24.93 5.45 -5.88
C ASP A 6 24.42 6.08 -7.17
N ARG A 7 24.55 5.37 -8.30
CA ARG A 7 24.02 5.84 -9.57
C ARG A 7 22.50 5.97 -9.54
N LEU A 8 21.78 4.99 -8.97
CA LEU A 8 20.34 5.10 -8.77
C LEU A 8 19.96 6.30 -7.91
N ALA A 9 20.73 6.57 -6.84
CA ALA A 9 20.50 7.69 -5.97
C ALA A 9 20.76 9.05 -6.67
N ALA A 10 21.67 9.10 -7.64
CA ALA A 10 22.00 10.32 -8.41
C ALA A 10 21.03 10.53 -9.59
N GLU A 11 20.83 9.50 -10.41
CA GLU A 11 20.14 9.60 -11.69
C GLU A 11 18.64 9.27 -11.62
N ARG A 12 18.19 8.61 -10.53
CA ARG A 12 16.80 8.19 -10.31
C ARG A 12 16.29 7.15 -11.30
N ARG A 13 17.17 6.57 -12.09
CA ARG A 13 16.86 5.60 -13.14
C ARG A 13 18.04 4.65 -13.40
N LEU A 14 17.68 3.43 -13.81
CA LEU A 14 18.63 2.41 -14.26
C LEU A 14 18.05 1.66 -15.47
N THR A 15 18.86 0.88 -16.16
CA THR A 15 18.36 -0.08 -17.15
C THR A 15 17.64 -1.24 -16.45
N LEU A 16 16.87 -2.02 -17.19
CA LEU A 16 16.17 -3.17 -16.64
C LEU A 16 17.14 -4.23 -16.11
N GLU A 17 18.25 -4.43 -16.84
CA GLU A 17 19.32 -5.38 -16.49
C GLU A 17 20.04 -4.94 -15.19
N GLU A 18 20.23 -3.65 -15.00
CA GLU A 18 20.83 -3.10 -13.79
C GLU A 18 19.91 -3.20 -12.57
N TYR A 19 18.60 -3.00 -12.75
CA TYR A 19 17.63 -3.31 -11.70
C TYR A 19 17.62 -4.79 -11.34
N GLU A 20 17.68 -5.67 -12.35
CA GLU A 20 17.77 -7.11 -12.12
C GLU A 20 19.04 -7.47 -11.34
N ALA A 21 20.18 -6.90 -11.73
CA ALA A 21 21.45 -7.08 -11.02
C ALA A 21 21.38 -6.59 -9.56
N LEU A 22 20.73 -5.43 -9.29
CA LEU A 22 20.52 -4.94 -7.95
C LEU A 22 19.68 -5.90 -7.09
N VAL A 23 18.60 -6.44 -7.66
CA VAL A 23 17.72 -7.37 -6.95
C VAL A 23 18.40 -8.71 -6.70
N ALA A 24 19.03 -9.29 -7.73
CA ALA A 24 19.74 -10.57 -7.64
C ALA A 24 20.96 -10.51 -6.72
N GLY A 25 21.67 -9.39 -6.73
CA GLY A 25 22.89 -9.17 -5.94
C GLY A 25 22.64 -8.59 -4.54
N GLN A 26 21.41 -8.67 -4.04
CA GLN A 26 21.11 -8.23 -2.68
C GLN A 26 21.99 -8.93 -1.65
N SER A 27 22.69 -8.14 -0.85
CA SER A 27 23.48 -8.59 0.31
C SER A 27 23.14 -7.77 1.54
N GLY A 28 23.57 -8.22 2.72
CA GLY A 28 23.41 -7.45 3.94
C GLY A 28 24.09 -6.08 3.89
N GLU A 29 25.23 -5.98 3.20
CA GLU A 29 25.95 -4.70 2.99
C GLU A 29 25.17 -3.78 2.05
N ALA A 30 24.77 -4.27 0.88
CA ALA A 30 24.00 -3.51 -0.09
C ALA A 30 22.66 -3.01 0.49
N ALA A 31 21.98 -3.84 1.28
CA ALA A 31 20.72 -3.48 1.92
C ALA A 31 20.92 -2.37 2.97
N ARG A 32 21.94 -2.46 3.82
CA ARG A 32 22.25 -1.38 4.79
C ARG A 32 22.63 -0.08 4.10
N TYR A 33 23.43 -0.16 3.03
CA TYR A 33 23.85 1.01 2.26
C TYR A 33 22.66 1.70 1.58
N ALA A 34 21.81 0.92 0.89
CA ALA A 34 20.60 1.46 0.27
C ALA A 34 19.64 2.09 1.30
N ALA A 35 19.45 1.46 2.46
CA ALA A 35 18.62 2.00 3.53
C ALA A 35 19.15 3.34 4.07
N ALA A 36 20.46 3.46 4.28
CA ALA A 36 21.07 4.72 4.72
C ALA A 36 20.89 5.85 3.70
N LEU A 37 21.03 5.56 2.40
CA LEU A 37 20.78 6.52 1.33
C LEU A 37 19.30 6.90 1.24
N ALA A 38 18.42 5.90 1.34
CA ALA A 38 16.97 6.09 1.30
C ALA A 38 16.46 6.93 2.47
N ASP A 39 16.99 6.71 3.69
CA ASP A 39 16.65 7.53 4.85
C ASP A 39 17.10 8.99 4.67
N ARG A 40 18.33 9.24 4.19
CA ARG A 40 18.79 10.59 3.85
C ARG A 40 17.91 11.26 2.80
N THR A 41 17.55 10.53 1.74
CA THR A 41 16.68 11.03 0.67
C THR A 41 15.28 11.36 1.23
N ARG A 42 14.73 10.49 2.05
CA ARG A 42 13.43 10.69 2.70
C ARG A 42 13.47 11.91 3.62
N ARG A 43 14.51 12.05 4.45
CA ARG A 43 14.69 13.19 5.38
C ARG A 43 14.86 14.53 4.65
N ALA A 44 15.50 14.54 3.50
CA ALA A 44 15.62 15.75 2.70
C ALA A 44 14.27 16.30 2.21
N VAL A 45 13.27 15.41 1.97
CA VAL A 45 11.94 15.78 1.49
C VAL A 45 10.94 15.96 2.64
N TYR A 46 10.92 15.05 3.60
CA TYR A 46 9.88 14.92 4.63
C TYR A 46 10.37 15.18 6.06
N GLY A 47 11.65 15.46 6.24
CA GLY A 47 12.23 15.59 7.59
C GLY A 47 12.10 14.28 8.37
N VAL A 48 11.70 14.38 9.63
CA VAL A 48 11.44 13.25 10.52
C VAL A 48 9.94 12.87 10.61
N ASP A 49 9.09 13.50 9.83
CA ASP A 49 7.65 13.34 9.92
C ASP A 49 7.18 12.00 9.35
N VAL A 50 6.29 11.34 10.06
CA VAL A 50 5.57 10.13 9.65
C VAL A 50 4.09 10.44 9.65
N TYR A 51 3.46 10.23 8.49
CA TYR A 51 2.03 10.47 8.32
C TYR A 51 1.23 9.25 8.72
N ILE A 52 0.17 9.47 9.49
CA ILE A 52 -0.81 8.43 9.82
C ILE A 52 -2.03 8.55 8.91
N ARG A 53 -2.52 7.40 8.44
CA ARG A 53 -3.74 7.30 7.63
C ARG A 53 -4.71 6.35 8.31
N GLY A 54 -5.92 6.79 8.59
CA GLY A 54 -6.97 5.96 9.17
C GLY A 54 -7.50 4.97 8.15
N LEU A 55 -7.19 3.69 8.31
CA LEU A 55 -7.67 2.62 7.44
C LEU A 55 -9.06 2.18 7.87
N ILE A 56 -10.03 2.25 6.97
CA ILE A 56 -11.40 1.75 7.15
C ILE A 56 -11.63 0.65 6.11
N GLU A 57 -11.70 -0.59 6.56
CA GLU A 57 -11.98 -1.77 5.75
C GLU A 57 -13.49 -1.87 5.57
N VAL A 58 -14.02 -1.27 4.49
CA VAL A 58 -15.46 -1.04 4.29
C VAL A 58 -16.26 -2.31 3.96
N GLY A 59 -15.57 -3.41 3.63
CA GLY A 59 -16.19 -4.71 3.40
C GLY A 59 -15.25 -5.67 2.70
N ASN A 60 -15.51 -6.97 2.88
CA ASN A 60 -14.65 -8.03 2.35
C ASN A 60 -15.33 -8.85 1.23
N VAL A 61 -16.51 -8.45 0.76
CA VAL A 61 -17.10 -9.03 -0.46
C VAL A 61 -16.26 -8.61 -1.66
N CYS A 62 -15.82 -9.58 -2.47
CA CYS A 62 -14.96 -9.33 -3.63
C CYS A 62 -15.45 -10.14 -4.83
N ARG A 63 -15.48 -9.52 -6.02
CA ARG A 63 -15.84 -10.22 -7.27
C ARG A 63 -14.68 -11.06 -7.84
N ASN A 64 -13.44 -10.73 -7.44
CA ASN A 64 -12.24 -11.37 -7.97
C ASN A 64 -11.88 -12.64 -7.21
N ASP A 65 -11.11 -13.50 -7.88
CA ASP A 65 -10.69 -14.80 -7.33
C ASP A 65 -9.16 -14.94 -7.32
N CYS A 66 -8.45 -13.86 -6.94
CA CYS A 66 -6.99 -13.83 -6.87
C CYS A 66 -6.45 -15.00 -6.05
N LEU A 67 -5.44 -15.69 -6.58
CA LEU A 67 -4.97 -16.98 -6.04
C LEU A 67 -4.26 -16.87 -4.68
N TYR A 68 -3.95 -15.66 -4.24
CA TYR A 68 -3.23 -15.35 -3.00
C TYR A 68 -4.10 -14.73 -1.90
N CYS A 69 -5.35 -14.33 -2.20
CA CYS A 69 -6.12 -13.44 -1.33
C CYS A 69 -7.18 -14.20 -0.52
N GLY A 70 -7.16 -14.04 0.81
CA GLY A 70 -8.11 -14.70 1.71
C GLY A 70 -9.57 -14.26 1.53
N ILE A 71 -9.82 -13.04 1.03
CA ILE A 71 -11.18 -12.57 0.73
C ILE A 71 -11.61 -12.85 -0.72
N ARG A 72 -10.93 -13.73 -1.43
CA ARG A 72 -11.28 -14.14 -2.78
C ARG A 72 -12.72 -14.66 -2.86
N ARG A 73 -13.36 -14.51 -4.03
CA ARG A 73 -14.77 -14.88 -4.26
C ARG A 73 -15.09 -16.30 -3.86
N SER A 74 -14.25 -17.26 -4.25
CA SER A 74 -14.47 -18.69 -4.02
C SER A 74 -14.14 -19.16 -2.59
N ASN A 75 -13.63 -18.28 -1.70
CA ASN A 75 -13.43 -18.65 -0.30
C ASN A 75 -14.78 -18.69 0.44
N ALA A 76 -15.35 -19.89 0.55
CA ALA A 76 -16.65 -20.12 1.22
C ALA A 76 -16.55 -19.98 2.76
N SER A 77 -15.36 -20.07 3.34
CA SER A 77 -15.15 -19.91 4.80
C SER A 77 -15.00 -18.47 5.24
N CYS A 78 -14.96 -17.52 4.30
CA CYS A 78 -14.82 -16.10 4.62
C CYS A 78 -16.14 -15.54 5.16
N ASP A 79 -16.14 -15.09 6.42
CA ASP A 79 -17.29 -14.38 7.02
C ASP A 79 -17.44 -13.01 6.36
N ARG A 80 -18.44 -12.89 5.46
CA ARG A 80 -18.64 -11.71 4.61
C ARG A 80 -19.37 -10.61 5.34
N TYR A 81 -18.87 -9.37 5.17
CA TYR A 81 -19.50 -8.17 5.70
C TYR A 81 -19.36 -6.98 4.74
N ALA A 82 -20.21 -5.98 4.96
CA ALA A 82 -20.09 -4.67 4.36
C ALA A 82 -20.59 -3.62 5.38
N LEU A 83 -19.77 -2.65 5.72
CA LEU A 83 -20.15 -1.56 6.62
C LEU A 83 -21.20 -0.68 5.95
N ASP A 84 -22.20 -0.22 6.69
CA ASP A 84 -23.12 0.81 6.21
C ASP A 84 -22.47 2.20 6.19
N GLU A 85 -23.17 3.19 5.62
CA GLU A 85 -22.65 4.55 5.45
C GLU A 85 -22.41 5.23 6.79
N GLU A 86 -23.32 5.05 7.77
CA GLU A 86 -23.22 5.65 9.08
C GLU A 86 -22.03 5.11 9.88
N THR A 87 -21.81 3.81 9.82
CA THR A 87 -20.63 3.18 10.45
C THR A 87 -19.31 3.72 9.87
N ILE A 88 -19.23 3.89 8.52
CA ILE A 88 -18.03 4.48 7.89
C ILE A 88 -17.81 5.91 8.39
N LEU A 89 -18.87 6.71 8.47
CA LEU A 89 -18.79 8.10 8.96
C LEU A 89 -18.42 8.16 10.44
N ALA A 90 -18.94 7.26 11.27
CA ALA A 90 -18.56 7.15 12.68
C ALA A 90 -17.06 6.83 12.83
N CYS A 91 -16.51 5.93 12.01
CA CYS A 91 -15.06 5.68 11.98
C CYS A 91 -14.26 6.93 11.58
N CYS A 92 -14.77 7.72 10.62
CA CYS A 92 -14.12 8.98 10.24
C CYS A 92 -14.17 10.01 11.39
N ALA A 93 -15.28 10.11 12.10
CA ALA A 93 -15.42 11.02 13.24
C ALA A 93 -14.42 10.67 14.36
N GLU A 94 -14.38 9.40 14.78
CA GLU A 94 -13.41 8.91 15.75
C GLU A 94 -11.98 9.18 15.29
N GLY A 95 -11.68 8.87 14.03
CA GLY A 95 -10.35 9.10 13.45
C GLY A 95 -9.96 10.57 13.45
N TYR A 96 -10.88 11.49 13.15
CA TYR A 96 -10.62 12.93 13.16
C TYR A 96 -10.24 13.43 14.56
N GLU A 97 -10.98 13.00 15.59
CA GLU A 97 -10.69 13.31 17.01
C GLU A 97 -9.33 12.74 17.45
N LEU A 98 -8.96 11.56 16.97
CA LEU A 98 -7.66 10.95 17.22
C LEU A 98 -6.49 11.64 16.48
N GLY A 99 -6.78 12.62 15.60
CA GLY A 99 -5.78 13.41 14.88
C GLY A 99 -5.44 12.88 13.50
N PHE A 100 -6.21 11.95 12.92
CA PHE A 100 -6.05 11.57 11.51
C PHE A 100 -6.53 12.71 10.60
N ARG A 101 -5.81 12.94 9.52
CA ARG A 101 -6.17 13.89 8.44
C ARG A 101 -6.16 13.21 7.07
N THR A 102 -6.18 11.89 7.06
CA THR A 102 -6.40 11.06 5.87
C THR A 102 -7.22 9.83 6.25
N PHE A 103 -8.29 9.59 5.51
CA PHE A 103 -9.10 8.36 5.59
C PHE A 103 -8.86 7.51 4.37
N VAL A 104 -8.66 6.22 4.56
CA VAL A 104 -8.47 5.22 3.50
C VAL A 104 -9.65 4.27 3.52
N LEU A 105 -10.51 4.34 2.52
CA LEU A 105 -11.62 3.40 2.34
C LEU A 105 -11.13 2.23 1.47
N GLN A 106 -10.93 1.08 2.10
CA GLN A 106 -10.42 -0.12 1.44
C GLN A 106 -11.47 -1.24 1.50
N GLY A 107 -11.65 -1.95 0.41
CA GLY A 107 -12.61 -3.05 0.35
C GLY A 107 -12.32 -4.06 -0.74
N GLY A 108 -13.13 -5.12 -0.79
CA GLY A 108 -13.13 -6.05 -1.90
C GLY A 108 -13.58 -5.35 -3.18
N GLU A 109 -13.06 -5.80 -4.32
CA GLU A 109 -13.33 -5.20 -5.61
C GLU A 109 -14.75 -5.53 -6.12
N GLY A 110 -15.45 -4.50 -6.64
CA GLY A 110 -16.73 -4.64 -7.31
C GLY A 110 -17.95 -4.86 -6.40
N ALA A 111 -17.78 -4.85 -5.08
CA ALA A 111 -18.86 -5.05 -4.13
C ALA A 111 -19.66 -3.77 -3.82
N THR A 112 -19.03 -2.61 -3.92
CA THR A 112 -19.66 -1.33 -3.57
C THR A 112 -20.09 -0.59 -4.82
N PRO A 113 -21.40 -0.33 -5.01
CA PRO A 113 -21.88 0.47 -6.14
C PRO A 113 -21.29 1.88 -6.11
N VAL A 114 -20.88 2.39 -7.28
CA VAL A 114 -20.22 3.70 -7.43
C VAL A 114 -21.02 4.83 -6.81
N GLY A 115 -22.35 4.86 -7.00
CA GLY A 115 -23.21 5.88 -6.40
C GLY A 115 -23.12 5.91 -4.87
N ARG A 116 -22.97 4.75 -4.22
CA ARG A 116 -22.75 4.67 -2.77
C ARG A 116 -21.37 5.21 -2.38
N VAL A 117 -20.32 4.84 -3.13
CA VAL A 117 -18.97 5.38 -2.89
C VAL A 117 -18.98 6.90 -2.98
N CYS A 118 -19.61 7.47 -4.04
CA CYS A 118 -19.70 8.92 -4.22
C CYS A 118 -20.45 9.60 -3.06
N ARG A 119 -21.58 9.05 -2.58
CA ARG A 119 -22.32 9.61 -1.43
C ARG A 119 -21.47 9.63 -0.17
N VAL A 120 -20.82 8.52 0.16
CA VAL A 120 -19.93 8.43 1.35
C VAL A 120 -18.80 9.45 1.24
N VAL A 121 -18.13 9.51 0.08
CA VAL A 121 -17.03 10.46 -0.17
C VAL A 121 -17.50 11.90 0.00
N SER A 122 -18.64 12.27 -0.59
CA SER A 122 -19.20 13.62 -0.49
C SER A 122 -19.56 13.98 0.97
N ARG A 123 -20.12 13.05 1.73
CA ARG A 123 -20.43 13.27 3.17
C ARG A 123 -19.16 13.45 3.99
N ILE A 124 -18.12 12.63 3.76
CA ILE A 124 -16.81 12.78 4.42
C ILE A 124 -16.18 14.13 4.04
N ARG A 125 -16.22 14.51 2.76
CA ARG A 125 -15.68 15.79 2.28
C ARG A 125 -16.38 16.99 2.93
N ALA A 126 -17.69 16.93 3.05
CA ALA A 126 -18.48 18.00 3.69
C ALA A 126 -18.15 18.13 5.20
N ALA A 127 -18.02 17.01 5.91
CA ALA A 127 -17.74 16.99 7.34
C ALA A 127 -16.27 17.33 7.68
N TYR A 128 -15.30 16.92 6.83
CA TYR A 128 -13.86 17.03 7.05
C TYR A 128 -13.13 17.59 5.81
N PRO A 129 -13.32 18.88 5.50
CA PRO A 129 -12.77 19.50 4.29
C PRO A 129 -11.23 19.54 4.28
N ASP A 130 -10.59 19.54 5.44
CA ASP A 130 -9.14 19.50 5.64
C ASP A 130 -8.52 18.11 5.51
N CYS A 131 -9.33 17.04 5.41
CA CYS A 131 -8.85 15.67 5.29
C CYS A 131 -8.65 15.26 3.83
N ALA A 132 -7.70 14.33 3.61
CA ALA A 132 -7.60 13.60 2.36
C ALA A 132 -8.44 12.32 2.41
N ILE A 133 -9.10 12.00 1.31
CA ILE A 133 -9.87 10.76 1.14
C ILE A 133 -9.15 9.91 0.11
N THR A 134 -8.75 8.71 0.51
CA THR A 134 -8.10 7.72 -0.34
C THR A 134 -9.04 6.54 -0.57
N LEU A 135 -9.21 6.13 -1.82
CA LEU A 135 -9.97 4.94 -2.18
C LEU A 135 -9.03 3.80 -2.56
N SER A 136 -9.39 2.57 -2.19
CA SER A 136 -8.74 1.33 -2.59
C SER A 136 -9.80 0.24 -2.75
N LEU A 137 -10.56 0.33 -3.86
CA LEU A 137 -11.78 -0.44 -4.10
C LEU A 137 -11.72 -1.25 -5.42
N GLY A 138 -10.52 -1.35 -6.02
CA GLY A 138 -10.28 -2.14 -7.23
C GLY A 138 -10.50 -1.39 -8.54
N GLU A 139 -10.83 -2.13 -9.58
CA GLU A 139 -10.93 -1.65 -10.96
C GLU A 139 -12.34 -1.15 -11.31
N TYR A 140 -12.39 0.01 -11.95
CA TYR A 140 -13.62 0.63 -12.47
C TYR A 140 -13.39 1.21 -13.88
N PRO A 141 -14.45 1.50 -14.63
CA PRO A 141 -14.39 2.37 -15.81
C PRO A 141 -13.90 3.78 -15.46
N ALA A 142 -13.28 4.46 -16.43
CA ALA A 142 -12.74 5.81 -16.24
C ALA A 142 -13.79 6.83 -15.74
N ASP A 143 -15.01 6.74 -16.25
CA ASP A 143 -16.10 7.65 -15.85
C ASP A 143 -16.50 7.45 -14.37
N ASP A 144 -16.46 6.22 -13.88
CA ASP A 144 -16.72 5.94 -12.46
C ASP A 144 -15.60 6.47 -11.56
N TYR A 145 -14.33 6.37 -11.98
CA TYR A 145 -13.23 7.03 -11.29
C TYR A 145 -13.40 8.55 -11.28
N ARG A 146 -13.82 9.15 -12.40
CA ARG A 146 -14.08 10.60 -12.48
C ARG A 146 -15.17 11.03 -11.51
N ARG A 147 -16.27 10.29 -11.43
CA ARG A 147 -17.36 10.56 -10.48
C ARG A 147 -16.88 10.50 -9.02
N MET A 148 -16.02 9.52 -8.68
CA MET A 148 -15.43 9.43 -7.34
C MET A 148 -14.50 10.61 -7.03
N TYR A 149 -13.72 11.06 -8.03
CA TYR A 149 -12.84 12.23 -7.91
C TYR A 149 -13.66 13.52 -7.70
N GLU A 150 -14.67 13.74 -8.50
CA GLU A 150 -15.59 14.89 -8.42
C GLU A 150 -16.39 14.90 -7.10
N ALA A 151 -16.70 13.72 -6.55
CA ALA A 151 -17.30 13.59 -5.22
C ALA A 151 -16.36 14.04 -4.08
N GLY A 152 -15.06 14.22 -4.35
CA GLY A 152 -14.09 14.75 -3.41
C GLY A 152 -12.98 13.78 -2.97
N ALA A 153 -12.86 12.60 -3.58
CA ALA A 153 -11.73 11.70 -3.33
C ALA A 153 -10.44 12.30 -3.92
N ASN A 154 -9.36 12.30 -3.14
CA ASN A 154 -8.09 12.91 -3.53
C ASN A 154 -7.10 11.90 -4.08
N ARG A 155 -7.16 10.65 -3.57
CA ARG A 155 -6.16 9.61 -3.81
C ARG A 155 -6.84 8.30 -4.15
N TYR A 156 -6.16 7.52 -4.99
CA TYR A 156 -6.58 6.16 -5.29
C TYR A 156 -5.39 5.21 -5.24
N LEU A 157 -5.49 4.13 -4.47
CA LEU A 157 -4.50 3.06 -4.43
C LEU A 157 -5.04 1.87 -5.22
N LEU A 158 -4.35 1.52 -6.30
CA LEU A 158 -4.59 0.32 -7.08
C LEU A 158 -3.27 -0.43 -7.28
N ARG A 159 -3.05 -1.49 -6.53
CA ARG A 159 -1.83 -2.27 -6.66
C ARG A 159 -1.81 -2.96 -8.03
N HIS A 160 -0.68 -2.84 -8.75
CA HIS A 160 -0.50 -3.57 -10.02
C HIS A 160 -0.13 -5.04 -9.80
N GLU A 161 0.28 -5.39 -8.58
CA GLU A 161 0.70 -6.70 -8.06
C GLU A 161 1.99 -7.23 -8.69
N THR A 162 2.22 -7.01 -9.97
CA THR A 162 3.45 -7.19 -10.71
C THR A 162 3.37 -6.46 -12.05
N ALA A 163 4.47 -5.93 -12.53
CA ALA A 163 4.59 -5.32 -13.87
C ALA A 163 5.01 -6.33 -14.96
N ASP A 164 5.03 -7.61 -14.63
CA ASP A 164 5.27 -8.71 -15.57
C ASP A 164 3.96 -9.42 -15.88
N ARG A 165 3.53 -9.40 -17.16
CA ARG A 165 2.29 -10.04 -17.61
C ARG A 165 2.24 -11.52 -17.27
N ALA A 166 3.30 -12.27 -17.61
CA ALA A 166 3.31 -13.71 -17.40
C ALA A 166 3.28 -14.08 -15.90
N HIS A 167 3.84 -13.23 -15.06
CA HIS A 167 3.72 -13.37 -13.60
C HIS A 167 2.32 -12.99 -13.11
N TYR A 168 1.72 -11.91 -13.65
CA TYR A 168 0.34 -11.51 -13.32
C TYR A 168 -0.67 -12.64 -13.57
N GLU A 169 -0.56 -13.31 -14.73
CA GLU A 169 -1.41 -14.44 -15.11
C GLU A 169 -1.25 -15.65 -14.18
N LYS A 170 -0.11 -15.79 -13.51
CA LYS A 170 0.11 -16.85 -12.50
C LYS A 170 -0.48 -16.50 -11.12
N LEU A 171 -0.72 -15.22 -10.85
CA LEU A 171 -1.27 -14.75 -9.58
C LEU A 171 -2.81 -14.60 -9.61
N HIS A 172 -3.38 -14.49 -10.80
CA HIS A 172 -4.79 -14.15 -10.99
C HIS A 172 -5.51 -15.15 -11.90
N PRO A 173 -6.82 -15.31 -11.74
CA PRO A 173 -7.60 -16.09 -12.68
C PRO A 173 -7.62 -15.43 -14.08
N HIS A 174 -7.86 -16.22 -15.11
CA HIS A 174 -7.77 -15.79 -16.51
C HIS A 174 -8.75 -14.67 -16.89
N GLU A 175 -9.83 -14.46 -16.13
CA GLU A 175 -10.79 -13.36 -16.32
C GLU A 175 -10.22 -12.00 -15.94
N MET A 176 -9.12 -11.95 -15.17
CA MET A 176 -8.47 -10.72 -14.77
C MET A 176 -7.39 -10.33 -15.77
N SER A 177 -7.55 -9.16 -16.38
CA SER A 177 -6.64 -8.67 -17.43
C SER A 177 -5.54 -7.78 -16.84
N PHE A 178 -4.30 -8.12 -17.15
CA PHE A 178 -3.14 -7.27 -16.87
C PHE A 178 -3.27 -5.89 -17.56
N GLU A 179 -3.74 -5.87 -18.82
CA GLU A 179 -3.93 -4.63 -19.57
C GLU A 179 -4.95 -3.73 -18.92
N ASN A 180 -6.06 -4.31 -18.44
CA ASN A 180 -7.10 -3.55 -17.76
C ASN A 180 -6.58 -2.95 -16.44
N ARG A 181 -5.77 -3.71 -15.67
CA ARG A 181 -5.10 -3.21 -14.46
C ARG A 181 -4.22 -2.00 -14.77
N MET A 182 -3.40 -2.11 -15.81
CA MET A 182 -2.52 -1.01 -16.23
C MET A 182 -3.27 0.17 -16.85
N ARG A 183 -4.40 -0.08 -17.55
CA ARG A 183 -5.29 0.97 -18.04
C ARG A 183 -5.89 1.76 -16.87
N CYS A 184 -6.44 1.07 -15.87
CA CYS A 184 -7.00 1.71 -14.69
C CYS A 184 -6.00 2.65 -13.99
N LEU A 185 -4.74 2.23 -13.85
CA LEU A 185 -3.70 3.08 -13.27
C LEU A 185 -3.44 4.36 -14.09
N ARG A 186 -3.42 4.23 -15.42
CA ARG A 186 -3.28 5.39 -16.31
C ARG A 186 -4.48 6.32 -16.23
N ASP A 187 -5.70 5.78 -16.21
CA ASP A 187 -6.94 6.55 -16.10
C ASP A 187 -6.98 7.34 -14.79
N LEU A 188 -6.65 6.71 -13.65
CA LEU A 188 -6.58 7.36 -12.35
C LEU A 188 -5.63 8.57 -12.37
N LYS A 189 -4.45 8.38 -12.95
CA LYS A 189 -3.46 9.46 -13.06
C LYS A 189 -3.92 10.58 -14.00
N ALA A 190 -4.53 10.23 -15.15
CA ALA A 190 -5.05 11.20 -16.11
C ALA A 190 -6.22 12.02 -15.56
N ILE A 191 -7.05 11.43 -14.68
CA ILE A 191 -8.15 12.14 -14.00
C ILE A 191 -7.62 13.15 -12.97
N GLY A 192 -6.42 12.93 -12.40
CA GLY A 192 -5.82 13.85 -11.45
C GLY A 192 -5.75 13.32 -10.01
N PHE A 193 -6.02 12.03 -9.76
CA PHE A 193 -5.77 11.44 -8.45
C PHE A 193 -4.27 11.46 -8.12
N GLN A 194 -3.93 11.70 -6.85
CA GLN A 194 -2.67 11.19 -6.33
C GLN A 194 -2.72 9.66 -6.39
N THR A 195 -2.03 9.10 -7.39
CA THR A 195 -2.21 7.69 -7.77
C THR A 195 -1.18 6.81 -7.10
N GLY A 196 -1.66 5.77 -6.41
CA GLY A 196 -0.84 4.75 -5.78
C GLY A 196 -0.83 3.44 -6.57
N CYS A 197 0.33 2.82 -6.63
CA CYS A 197 0.53 1.46 -7.14
C CYS A 197 1.09 0.53 -6.04
N GLY A 198 1.53 -0.65 -6.38
CA GLY A 198 2.19 -1.56 -5.43
C GLY A 198 2.25 -2.99 -5.92
N PHE A 199 3.05 -3.80 -5.24
CA PHE A 199 3.25 -5.21 -5.55
C PHE A 199 3.58 -6.02 -4.29
N MET A 200 3.52 -7.34 -4.40
CA MET A 200 3.95 -8.25 -3.34
C MET A 200 5.42 -8.66 -3.56
N VAL A 201 6.13 -8.91 -2.45
CA VAL A 201 7.50 -9.40 -2.46
C VAL A 201 7.54 -10.86 -2.03
N GLY A 202 8.13 -11.72 -2.83
CA GLY A 202 8.20 -13.16 -2.57
C GLY A 202 6.91 -13.91 -2.91
N SER A 203 6.07 -13.37 -3.80
CA SER A 203 4.90 -14.09 -4.30
C SER A 203 5.32 -15.28 -5.17
N PRO A 204 4.48 -16.31 -5.30
CA PRO A 204 4.79 -17.48 -6.11
C PRO A 204 5.25 -17.13 -7.53
N CYS A 205 6.28 -17.81 -8.01
CA CYS A 205 6.91 -17.60 -9.32
C CYS A 205 7.59 -16.24 -9.53
N GLN A 206 7.75 -15.42 -8.50
CA GLN A 206 8.49 -14.16 -8.59
C GLN A 206 10.00 -14.40 -8.77
N THR A 207 10.64 -13.60 -9.58
CA THR A 207 12.08 -13.65 -9.88
C THR A 207 12.73 -12.28 -9.74
N ALA A 208 14.06 -12.22 -9.76
CA ALA A 208 14.77 -10.93 -9.81
C ALA A 208 14.34 -10.09 -11.03
N ARG A 209 14.09 -10.72 -12.16
CA ARG A 209 13.63 -10.07 -13.40
C ARG A 209 12.23 -9.48 -13.26
N THR A 210 11.29 -10.17 -12.62
CA THR A 210 9.93 -9.63 -12.41
C THR A 210 9.96 -8.46 -11.44
N LEU A 211 10.75 -8.52 -10.37
CA LEU A 211 10.94 -7.39 -9.44
C LEU A 211 11.64 -6.20 -10.12
N ALA A 212 12.60 -6.44 -11.01
CA ALA A 212 13.22 -5.39 -11.81
C ALA A 212 12.21 -4.68 -12.70
N LYS A 213 11.26 -5.41 -13.30
CA LYS A 213 10.14 -4.82 -14.06
C LYS A 213 9.23 -3.96 -13.18
N ASP A 214 8.99 -4.37 -11.93
CA ASP A 214 8.23 -3.56 -10.96
C ASP A 214 8.95 -2.24 -10.65
N LEU A 215 10.26 -2.27 -10.41
CA LEU A 215 11.07 -1.06 -10.20
C LEU A 215 11.08 -0.17 -11.44
N LYS A 216 11.23 -0.75 -12.64
CA LYS A 216 11.18 -0.02 -13.91
C LYS A 216 9.81 0.58 -14.18
N PHE A 217 8.73 -0.10 -13.81
CA PHE A 217 7.38 0.44 -13.87
C PHE A 217 7.23 1.66 -12.94
N ILE A 218 7.71 1.58 -11.70
CA ILE A 218 7.68 2.73 -10.76
C ILE A 218 8.46 3.91 -11.32
N GLU A 219 9.64 3.67 -11.88
CA GLU A 219 10.44 4.69 -12.55
C GLU A 219 9.68 5.39 -13.69
N ALA A 220 9.04 4.62 -14.57
CA ALA A 220 8.32 5.16 -15.72
C ALA A 220 6.97 5.79 -15.36
N PHE A 221 6.20 5.13 -14.49
CA PHE A 221 4.85 5.56 -14.11
C PHE A 221 4.86 6.74 -13.13
N GLN A 222 5.93 6.90 -12.32
CA GLN A 222 6.06 7.97 -11.32
C GLN A 222 4.83 8.06 -10.39
N PRO A 223 4.52 7.02 -9.61
CA PRO A 223 3.37 7.03 -8.71
C PRO A 223 3.59 7.99 -7.53
N ASP A 224 2.51 8.49 -6.94
CA ASP A 224 2.54 9.31 -5.73
C ASP A 224 2.62 8.47 -4.45
N MET A 225 2.18 7.23 -4.52
CA MET A 225 2.20 6.25 -3.43
C MET A 225 2.62 4.88 -3.97
N CYS A 226 3.29 4.07 -3.14
CA CYS A 226 3.56 2.69 -3.51
C CYS A 226 3.46 1.77 -2.29
N GLY A 227 2.48 0.87 -2.31
CA GLY A 227 2.26 -0.13 -1.25
C GLY A 227 3.02 -1.42 -1.54
N VAL A 228 4.17 -1.62 -0.90
CA VAL A 228 4.97 -2.84 -1.02
C VAL A 228 5.01 -3.59 0.30
N GLY A 229 4.75 -4.88 0.27
CA GLY A 229 4.80 -5.75 1.44
C GLY A 229 5.14 -7.18 1.06
N PRO A 230 5.60 -8.00 2.01
CA PRO A 230 5.84 -9.41 1.76
C PRO A 230 4.53 -10.12 1.41
N PHE A 231 4.61 -11.09 0.51
CA PHE A 231 3.57 -12.09 0.35
C PHE A 231 3.44 -12.88 1.66
N ILE A 232 2.22 -13.11 2.10
CA ILE A 232 1.92 -14.00 3.23
C ILE A 232 0.79 -14.91 2.75
N PRO A 233 0.95 -16.24 2.82
CA PRO A 233 -0.08 -17.17 2.40
C PRO A 233 -1.33 -17.06 3.28
N HIS A 234 -2.46 -17.47 2.73
CA HIS A 234 -3.70 -17.67 3.48
C HIS A 234 -4.16 -19.12 3.29
N HIS A 235 -4.52 -19.81 4.38
CA HIS A 235 -4.88 -21.23 4.40
C HIS A 235 -6.00 -21.61 3.43
N ALA A 236 -6.92 -20.70 3.13
CA ALA A 236 -8.05 -20.91 2.22
C ALA A 236 -7.75 -20.42 0.78
N THR A 237 -6.50 -20.43 0.36
CA THR A 237 -6.09 -20.01 -1.00
C THR A 237 -5.31 -21.12 -1.71
N PRO A 238 -5.25 -21.10 -3.06
CA PRO A 238 -4.36 -22.00 -3.81
C PRO A 238 -2.89 -21.89 -3.42
N PHE A 239 -2.46 -20.75 -2.90
CA PHE A 239 -1.06 -20.50 -2.53
C PHE A 239 -0.75 -20.74 -1.05
N ARG A 240 -1.62 -21.46 -0.32
CA ARG A 240 -1.47 -21.73 1.12
C ARG A 240 -0.14 -22.41 1.51
N ASP A 241 0.40 -23.24 0.62
CA ASP A 241 1.61 -24.03 0.87
C ASP A 241 2.90 -23.34 0.42
N PHE A 242 2.82 -22.12 -0.13
CA PHE A 242 4.00 -21.35 -0.50
C PHE A 242 4.58 -20.60 0.71
N PRO A 243 5.91 -20.45 0.77
CA PRO A 243 6.56 -19.71 1.85
C PRO A 243 6.19 -18.23 1.81
N ALA A 244 6.18 -17.58 2.97
CA ALA A 244 6.04 -16.13 3.06
C ALA A 244 7.26 -15.41 2.45
N GLY A 245 7.03 -14.23 1.91
CA GLY A 245 8.07 -13.35 1.37
C GLY A 245 8.99 -12.78 2.45
N SER A 246 10.21 -12.45 2.05
CA SER A 246 11.26 -11.96 2.95
C SER A 246 11.04 -10.52 3.40
N ALA A 247 11.06 -10.27 4.71
CA ALA A 247 11.11 -8.93 5.28
C ALA A 247 12.37 -8.16 4.81
N GLY A 248 13.53 -8.82 4.77
CA GLY A 248 14.78 -8.21 4.33
C GLY A 248 14.73 -7.74 2.88
N GLN A 249 14.19 -8.56 1.97
CA GLN A 249 14.02 -8.18 0.57
C GLN A 249 13.00 -7.05 0.41
N THR A 250 11.90 -7.08 1.17
CA THR A 250 10.90 -6.00 1.16
C THR A 250 11.52 -4.67 1.59
N LEU A 251 12.31 -4.65 2.66
CA LEU A 251 13.00 -3.45 3.14
C LEU A 251 14.00 -2.91 2.11
N TYR A 252 14.75 -3.80 1.46
CA TYR A 252 15.67 -3.42 0.40
C TYR A 252 14.95 -2.76 -0.78
N LEU A 253 13.85 -3.36 -1.26
CA LEU A 253 13.04 -2.81 -2.33
C LEU A 253 12.39 -1.47 -1.95
N LEU A 254 11.93 -1.30 -0.71
CA LEU A 254 11.46 0.01 -0.21
C LEU A 254 12.55 1.07 -0.34
N SER A 255 13.81 0.73 0.01
CA SER A 255 14.94 1.65 -0.13
C SER A 255 15.19 2.03 -1.59
N LEU A 256 15.20 1.05 -2.50
CA LEU A 256 15.37 1.33 -3.94
C LEU A 256 14.24 2.22 -4.49
N ILE A 257 13.00 1.97 -4.11
CA ILE A 257 11.84 2.78 -4.52
C ILE A 257 11.97 4.22 -4.03
N ARG A 258 12.45 4.43 -2.80
CA ARG A 258 12.74 5.79 -2.29
C ARG A 258 13.83 6.48 -3.09
N LEU A 259 14.85 5.75 -3.54
CA LEU A 259 15.91 6.31 -4.38
C LEU A 259 15.42 6.63 -5.80
N ILE A 260 14.50 5.82 -6.37
CA ILE A 260 13.87 6.11 -7.66
C ILE A 260 13.02 7.38 -7.58
N ARG A 261 12.18 7.49 -6.54
CA ARG A 261 11.24 8.60 -6.40
C ARG A 261 11.32 9.22 -5.00
N PRO A 262 12.13 10.28 -4.84
CA PRO A 262 12.41 10.89 -3.53
C PRO A 262 11.19 11.37 -2.75
N ASN A 263 10.14 11.80 -3.42
CA ASN A 263 8.92 12.36 -2.83
C ASN A 263 7.74 11.36 -2.73
N ILE A 264 7.94 10.08 -3.06
CA ILE A 264 6.89 9.07 -2.98
C ILE A 264 6.42 8.84 -1.53
N LEU A 265 5.14 8.56 -1.35
CA LEU A 265 4.57 8.16 -0.06
C LEU A 265 4.64 6.63 0.05
N LEU A 266 5.45 6.14 0.98
CA LEU A 266 5.72 4.70 1.19
C LEU A 266 5.19 4.27 2.56
N PRO A 267 4.20 3.37 2.62
CA PRO A 267 3.74 2.81 3.88
C PRO A 267 4.70 1.76 4.44
N ALA A 268 4.92 1.80 5.74
CA ALA A 268 5.38 0.67 6.52
C ALA A 268 4.18 -0.26 6.73
N THR A 269 4.04 -1.29 5.89
CA THR A 269 2.82 -2.09 5.78
C THR A 269 2.60 -3.00 6.99
N THR A 270 1.32 -3.31 7.28
CA THR A 270 0.94 -4.30 8.31
C THR A 270 1.55 -5.67 8.01
N ALA A 271 1.60 -6.08 6.74
CA ALA A 271 2.21 -7.35 6.32
C ALA A 271 3.69 -7.46 6.75
N LEU A 272 4.44 -6.36 6.66
CA LEU A 272 5.83 -6.35 7.11
C LEU A 272 5.94 -6.54 8.65
N GLY A 273 5.04 -5.93 9.42
CA GLY A 273 4.92 -6.15 10.86
C GLY A 273 4.47 -7.57 11.21
N SER A 274 3.68 -8.22 10.35
CA SER A 274 3.24 -9.61 10.56
C SER A 274 4.35 -10.64 10.37
N VAL A 275 5.34 -10.38 9.48
CA VAL A 275 6.49 -11.28 9.26
C VAL A 275 7.72 -10.92 10.09
N SER A 276 7.79 -9.72 10.64
CA SER A 276 8.93 -9.25 11.47
C SER A 276 8.41 -8.27 12.53
N PRO A 277 8.58 -8.57 13.83
CA PRO A 277 8.07 -7.72 14.91
C PRO A 277 8.55 -6.27 14.86
N ASP A 278 9.78 -6.02 14.38
CA ASP A 278 10.40 -4.70 14.18
C ASP A 278 10.30 -4.20 12.73
N GLY A 279 9.51 -4.89 11.89
CA GLY A 279 9.47 -4.65 10.44
C GLY A 279 9.05 -3.24 10.07
N ARG A 280 8.15 -2.62 10.82
CA ARG A 280 7.70 -1.26 10.55
C ARG A 280 8.76 -0.21 10.90
N GLU A 281 9.39 -0.34 12.05
CA GLU A 281 10.45 0.55 12.50
C GLU A 281 11.63 0.50 11.52
N ARG A 282 11.99 -0.70 11.05
CA ARG A 282 13.00 -0.90 10.01
C ARG A 282 12.56 -0.31 8.67
N ALA A 283 11.27 -0.40 8.31
CA ALA A 283 10.75 0.22 7.09
C ALA A 283 10.88 1.74 7.12
N LEU A 284 10.64 2.39 8.26
CA LEU A 284 10.86 3.84 8.41
C LEU A 284 12.33 4.21 8.13
N ARG A 285 13.28 3.42 8.64
CA ARG A 285 14.72 3.59 8.38
C ARG A 285 15.12 3.21 6.95
N ALA A 286 14.29 2.43 6.26
CA ALA A 286 14.46 2.06 4.85
C ALA A 286 13.76 3.03 3.88
N GLY A 287 13.28 4.19 4.38
CA GLY A 287 12.68 5.23 3.55
C GLY A 287 11.16 5.32 3.57
N ALA A 288 10.43 4.48 4.31
CA ALA A 288 8.99 4.62 4.51
C ALA A 288 8.67 5.88 5.33
N ASN A 289 7.48 6.46 5.10
CA ASN A 289 7.04 7.69 5.77
C ASN A 289 5.53 7.71 6.07
N VAL A 290 4.85 6.59 5.90
CA VAL A 290 3.40 6.45 6.16
C VAL A 290 3.13 5.22 7.01
N ILE A 291 2.21 5.30 7.97
CA ILE A 291 1.65 4.17 8.70
C ILE A 291 0.13 4.25 8.62
N MET A 292 -0.55 3.10 8.57
CA MET A 292 -2.00 3.02 8.40
C MET A 292 -2.66 2.26 9.55
N PRO A 293 -2.88 2.90 10.72
CA PRO A 293 -3.66 2.29 11.81
C PRO A 293 -5.10 2.03 11.38
N ASN A 294 -5.67 0.92 11.87
CA ASN A 294 -7.00 0.47 11.52
C ASN A 294 -8.07 1.19 12.35
N LEU A 295 -8.98 1.89 11.69
CA LEU A 295 -10.15 2.58 12.23
C LEU A 295 -11.44 1.77 12.13
N SER A 296 -11.45 0.63 11.41
CA SER A 296 -12.64 -0.20 11.28
C SER A 296 -13.18 -0.63 12.64
N PRO A 297 -14.48 -0.90 12.80
CA PRO A 297 -15.03 -1.45 14.02
C PRO A 297 -14.31 -2.73 14.46
N CYS A 298 -13.98 -2.86 15.74
CA CYS A 298 -13.21 -3.99 16.26
C CYS A 298 -13.80 -5.35 15.90
N ALA A 299 -15.14 -5.45 15.90
CA ALA A 299 -15.86 -6.69 15.56
C ALA A 299 -15.65 -7.16 14.11
N GLU A 300 -15.30 -6.26 13.20
CA GLU A 300 -15.18 -6.56 11.76
C GLU A 300 -13.72 -6.79 11.31
N ARG A 301 -12.74 -6.35 12.11
CA ARG A 301 -11.31 -6.38 11.72
C ARG A 301 -10.79 -7.78 11.42
N SER A 302 -11.22 -8.78 12.17
CA SER A 302 -10.82 -10.19 11.98
C SER A 302 -11.40 -10.78 10.69
N LYS A 303 -12.52 -10.28 10.21
CA LYS A 303 -13.18 -10.73 8.99
C LYS A 303 -12.49 -10.24 7.71
N TYR A 304 -11.67 -9.17 7.80
CA TYR A 304 -10.89 -8.68 6.66
C TYR A 304 -9.52 -9.35 6.60
N SER A 305 -9.53 -10.67 6.43
CA SER A 305 -8.33 -11.51 6.43
C SER A 305 -7.81 -11.72 5.01
N LEU A 306 -6.90 -10.87 4.56
CA LEU A 306 -6.25 -11.00 3.24
C LEU A 306 -5.21 -12.13 3.23
N TYR A 307 -4.58 -12.38 4.36
CA TYR A 307 -3.53 -13.37 4.60
C TYR A 307 -3.58 -13.81 6.08
N ASP A 308 -2.99 -14.97 6.37
CA ASP A 308 -2.98 -15.52 7.73
C ASP A 308 -2.15 -14.64 8.70
N ASN A 309 -2.55 -14.65 9.98
CA ASN A 309 -1.90 -13.90 11.05
C ASN A 309 -1.82 -12.39 10.80
N LYS A 310 -2.75 -11.83 10.03
CA LYS A 310 -2.84 -10.38 9.85
C LYS A 310 -3.03 -9.70 11.20
N LEU A 311 -2.12 -8.78 11.53
CA LEU A 311 -2.21 -7.99 12.75
C LEU A 311 -3.43 -7.05 12.66
N ALA A 312 -4.34 -7.16 13.63
CA ALA A 312 -5.58 -6.38 13.68
C ALA A 312 -5.75 -5.57 14.99
N THR A 313 -4.91 -5.82 15.97
CA THR A 313 -4.99 -5.25 17.34
C THR A 313 -3.63 -4.67 17.78
N GLY A 314 -3.55 -4.18 19.00
CA GLY A 314 -2.32 -3.57 19.51
C GLY A 314 -1.96 -2.29 18.77
N ARG A 315 -0.72 -2.16 18.32
CA ARG A 315 -0.23 -0.98 17.57
C ARG A 315 -0.90 -0.76 16.22
N GLU A 316 -1.60 -1.78 15.69
CA GLU A 316 -2.37 -1.68 14.44
C GLU A 316 -3.69 -0.94 14.64
N SER A 317 -4.18 -0.86 15.86
CA SER A 317 -5.43 -0.16 16.18
C SER A 317 -5.21 1.35 16.27
N ALA A 318 -6.10 2.12 15.66
CA ALA A 318 -6.09 3.57 15.77
C ALA A 318 -6.25 4.06 17.21
N GLN A 319 -6.93 3.29 18.07
CA GLN A 319 -7.10 3.61 19.49
C GLN A 319 -5.80 3.52 20.31
N ASN A 320 -4.75 2.87 19.76
CA ASN A 320 -3.46 2.71 20.44
C ASN A 320 -2.36 3.63 19.86
N LEU A 321 -2.71 4.84 19.44
CA LEU A 321 -1.77 5.81 18.85
C LEU A 321 -0.61 6.17 19.77
N ALA A 322 -0.78 6.13 21.08
CA ALA A 322 0.30 6.40 22.03
C ALA A 322 1.45 5.41 21.84
N LEU A 323 1.16 4.10 21.80
CA LEU A 323 2.15 3.05 21.56
C LEU A 323 2.83 3.20 20.18
N LEU A 324 2.06 3.61 19.18
CA LEU A 324 2.62 3.87 17.85
C LEU A 324 3.58 5.07 17.86
N ARG A 325 3.21 6.16 18.53
CA ARG A 325 4.05 7.36 18.66
C ARG A 325 5.36 7.06 19.38
N GLU A 326 5.31 6.29 20.46
CA GLU A 326 6.49 5.84 21.19
C GLU A 326 7.42 4.99 20.31
N ALA A 327 6.88 4.00 19.59
CA ALA A 327 7.67 3.16 18.70
C ALA A 327 8.31 3.95 17.55
N VAL A 328 7.59 4.92 16.98
CA VAL A 328 8.11 5.81 15.92
C VAL A 328 9.19 6.75 16.48
N ALA A 329 8.99 7.29 17.69
CA ALA A 329 9.98 8.15 18.35
C ALA A 329 11.26 7.40 18.70
N ALA A 330 11.17 6.14 19.15
CA ALA A 330 12.31 5.28 19.49
C ALA A 330 13.26 5.05 18.30
N VAL A 331 12.77 5.21 17.07
CA VAL A 331 13.60 5.07 15.85
C VAL A 331 13.98 6.39 15.21
N GLY A 332 13.73 7.52 15.88
CA GLY A 332 14.17 8.86 15.48
C GLY A 332 13.24 9.57 14.49
N TYR A 333 11.93 9.25 14.54
CA TYR A 333 10.89 9.89 13.72
C TYR A 333 9.77 10.44 14.59
N ARG A 334 8.81 11.13 13.97
CA ARG A 334 7.70 11.77 14.66
C ARG A 334 6.39 11.57 13.90
N VAL A 335 5.37 11.03 14.56
CA VAL A 335 4.01 11.01 14.02
C VAL A 335 3.43 12.42 14.03
N VAL A 336 2.89 12.87 12.91
CA VAL A 336 2.31 14.20 12.74
C VAL A 336 0.83 14.15 12.39
N THR A 337 0.08 15.15 12.84
CA THR A 337 -1.32 15.40 12.45
C THR A 337 -1.31 16.26 11.19
N ALA A 338 -1.29 15.62 10.02
CA ALA A 338 -1.28 16.28 8.72
C ALA A 338 -1.86 15.37 7.63
N ARG A 339 -2.34 15.97 6.54
CA ARG A 339 -2.84 15.22 5.38
C ARG A 339 -1.80 14.27 4.76
N GLY A 340 -0.53 14.63 4.82
CA GLY A 340 0.53 13.86 4.21
C GLY A 340 0.35 13.70 2.70
N ASP A 341 0.15 14.81 2.00
CA ASP A 341 0.16 14.85 0.54
C ASP A 341 1.59 14.66 0.01
N VAL A 342 1.70 14.18 -1.24
CA VAL A 342 3.01 14.13 -1.91
C VAL A 342 3.55 15.54 -2.03
N LYS A 343 4.81 15.74 -1.65
CA LYS A 343 5.48 17.03 -1.84
C LYS A 343 6.01 17.12 -3.25
N ASN A 344 5.78 18.24 -3.90
CA ASN A 344 6.46 18.52 -5.16
C ASN A 344 7.95 18.73 -4.87
N PRO A 345 8.85 18.23 -5.73
CA PRO A 345 10.28 18.39 -5.58
C PRO A 345 10.70 19.85 -5.66
#